data_ab2cf233f9fa92300ab50e4e948ba45b
#
_entry.id   ab2cf233f9fa92300ab50e4e948ba45b
#
_cell.length_a   1.000
_cell.length_b   1.000
_cell.length_c   1.000
_cell.angle_alpha   90.00
_cell.angle_beta   90.00
_cell.angle_gamma   90.00
#
_symmetry.space_group_name_H-M   'P 1'
#
loop_
_entity.id
_entity.type
_entity.pdbx_description
1 polymer ?
#
loop_
_entity_poly.entity_id
_entity_poly.type
_entity_poly.pdbx_seq_one_letter_code
_entity_poly.pdbx_strand_id
1 'polypeptide(L)'
;FLTGYTQCQSAIPLKKDNHAYRVVKLLLEKNINYYWTWLPIKNGYDKYDEGLAILSKKEILETDTVLVSCINDYNNWKTRKILGIYSGDEWFYSVHLGWWDDKSDPFSDQWSRLSKPLTGKENVWLMGDFNNCAEIRNEGYDLIKNSGWQDTFEIAREKDDGITVGTVIDGWKDKITDTNGMRIDFIWTNSENRIERTNVIFNGKNEPVISDHYGVMITVKGGSGA
;
A
#
# COMPACT_ATOMS: atom_id res chain seq x y z
N PHE A 1 12.31 12.27 18.88
CA PHE A 1 11.29 11.69 17.96
C PHE A 1 10.12 12.67 17.90
N LEU A 2 9.41 12.72 16.77
CA LEU A 2 8.17 13.48 16.66
C LEU A 2 7.07 12.78 17.48
N THR A 3 6.17 13.57 18.04
CA THR A 3 4.98 13.05 18.74
C THR A 3 4.19 12.09 17.87
N GLY A 4 3.63 11.04 18.45
CA GLY A 4 2.79 10.04 17.77
C GLY A 4 3.56 8.97 16.96
N TYR A 5 4.90 8.91 17.08
CA TYR A 5 5.68 7.84 16.42
C TYR A 5 5.64 6.54 17.20
N THR A 6 5.23 5.47 16.54
CA THR A 6 5.33 4.09 17.03
C THR A 6 6.44 3.38 16.27
N GLN A 7 7.46 2.92 16.97
CA GLN A 7 8.63 2.30 16.37
C GLN A 7 8.35 0.85 15.96
N CYS A 8 8.60 0.52 14.69
CA CYS A 8 8.70 -0.86 14.25
C CYS A 8 10.03 -1.48 14.71
N GLN A 9 10.04 -2.79 14.91
CA GLN A 9 11.29 -3.51 15.20
C GLN A 9 12.20 -3.48 13.97
N SER A 10 13.27 -2.71 14.04
CA SER A 10 14.27 -2.58 12.98
C SER A 10 15.61 -2.14 13.53
N ALA A 11 16.70 -2.67 12.96
CA ALA A 11 18.06 -2.21 13.22
C ALA A 11 18.41 -0.90 12.46
N ILE A 12 17.61 -0.53 11.45
CA ILE A 12 17.83 0.67 10.64
C ILE A 12 17.19 1.87 11.35
N PRO A 13 17.97 2.90 11.71
CA PRO A 13 17.45 4.04 12.43
C PRO A 13 16.63 4.95 11.51
N LEU A 14 15.62 5.58 12.07
CA LEU A 14 14.88 6.66 11.40
C LEU A 14 15.79 7.87 11.19
N LYS A 15 15.98 8.30 9.95
CA LYS A 15 16.79 9.44 9.57
C LYS A 15 15.94 10.71 9.40
N LYS A 16 16.56 11.89 9.54
CA LYS A 16 15.89 13.21 9.43
C LYS A 16 15.39 13.53 8.02
N ASP A 17 15.96 12.89 6.99
CA ASP A 17 15.56 13.01 5.60
C ASP A 17 14.53 11.96 5.17
N ASN A 18 14.11 11.08 6.08
CA ASN A 18 13.02 10.14 5.83
C ASN A 18 11.76 10.87 5.38
N HIS A 19 11.13 10.38 4.31
CA HIS A 19 9.99 11.06 3.69
C HIS A 19 8.80 11.19 4.65
N ALA A 20 8.41 10.09 5.32
CA ALA A 20 7.29 10.11 6.26
C ALA A 20 7.56 11.06 7.46
N TYR A 21 8.78 11.04 8.00
CA TYR A 21 9.21 11.97 9.04
C TYR A 21 9.02 13.43 8.59
N ARG A 22 9.46 13.77 7.37
CA ARG A 22 9.32 15.13 6.83
C ARG A 22 7.86 15.54 6.64
N VAL A 23 7.03 14.63 6.11
CA VAL A 23 5.58 14.86 5.94
C VAL A 23 4.92 15.13 7.29
N VAL A 24 5.15 14.28 8.30
CA VAL A 24 4.57 14.45 9.65
C VAL A 24 5.05 15.74 10.28
N LYS A 25 6.33 16.11 10.12
CA LYS A 25 6.87 17.37 10.62
C LYS A 25 6.15 18.59 10.02
N LEU A 26 5.96 18.61 8.69
CA LEU A 26 5.25 19.69 8.00
C LEU A 26 3.77 19.77 8.40
N LEU A 27 3.13 18.64 8.64
CA LEU A 27 1.76 18.59 9.15
C LEU A 27 1.67 19.16 10.58
N LEU A 28 2.63 18.79 11.42
CA LEU A 28 2.70 19.30 12.81
C LEU A 28 2.90 20.81 12.85
N GLU A 29 3.71 21.39 11.97
CA GLU A 29 3.87 22.85 11.81
C GLU A 29 2.55 23.57 11.46
N LYS A 30 1.59 22.82 10.88
CA LYS A 30 0.23 23.29 10.60
C LYS A 30 -0.78 22.92 11.68
N ASN A 31 -0.34 22.46 12.85
CA ASN A 31 -1.18 21.93 13.94
C ASN A 31 -2.04 20.72 13.53
N ILE A 32 -1.58 19.94 12.57
CA ILE A 32 -2.23 18.70 12.12
C ILE A 32 -1.45 17.52 12.68
N ASN A 33 -2.02 16.84 13.67
CA ASN A 33 -1.38 15.72 14.35
C ASN A 33 -1.78 14.39 13.73
N TYR A 34 -0.78 13.48 13.63
CA TYR A 34 -0.95 12.09 13.26
C TYR A 34 -0.17 11.18 14.20
N TYR A 35 -0.72 10.00 14.48
CA TYR A 35 0.06 8.83 14.87
C TYR A 35 0.69 8.24 13.62
N TRP A 36 1.90 7.70 13.72
CA TRP A 36 2.58 7.22 12.53
C TRP A 36 3.66 6.18 12.85
N THR A 37 3.97 5.39 11.86
CA THR A 37 5.06 4.40 11.93
C THR A 37 5.75 4.29 10.58
N TRP A 38 6.98 3.76 10.60
CA TRP A 38 7.77 3.53 9.40
C TRP A 38 8.56 2.22 9.54
N LEU A 39 8.54 1.40 8.49
CA LEU A 39 9.26 0.14 8.37
C LEU A 39 10.30 0.26 7.26
N PRO A 40 11.62 0.23 7.55
CA PRO A 40 12.66 0.10 6.54
C PRO A 40 12.64 -1.32 5.96
N ILE A 41 12.75 -1.43 4.65
CA ILE A 41 12.67 -2.71 3.94
C ILE A 41 13.99 -3.05 3.31
N LYS A 42 14.59 -2.12 2.56
CA LYS A 42 15.82 -2.33 1.80
C LYS A 42 16.56 -1.03 1.53
N ASN A 43 17.80 -1.18 1.08
CA ASN A 43 18.59 -0.10 0.49
C ASN A 43 18.18 0.04 -0.97
N GLY A 44 17.43 1.09 -1.29
CA GLY A 44 17.01 1.42 -2.65
C GLY A 44 18.12 2.15 -3.41
N TYR A 45 18.44 1.66 -4.62
CA TYR A 45 19.46 2.26 -5.51
C TYR A 45 20.83 2.46 -4.83
N ASP A 46 21.19 1.61 -3.87
CA ASP A 46 22.42 1.72 -3.05
C ASP A 46 22.58 3.07 -2.35
N LYS A 47 21.50 3.80 -2.14
CA LYS A 47 21.52 5.19 -1.67
C LYS A 47 20.46 5.53 -0.61
N TYR A 48 19.27 4.97 -0.72
CA TYR A 48 18.12 5.37 0.10
C TYR A 48 17.64 4.25 1.01
N ASP A 49 17.23 4.58 2.22
CA ASP A 49 16.45 3.66 3.03
C ASP A 49 15.01 3.60 2.48
N GLU A 50 14.73 2.63 1.63
CA GLU A 50 13.40 2.38 1.08
C GLU A 50 12.55 1.62 2.10
N GLY A 51 11.30 2.04 2.27
CA GLY A 51 10.40 1.42 3.22
C GLY A 51 8.96 1.87 3.08
N LEU A 52 8.13 1.40 3.99
CA LEU A 52 6.70 1.73 4.04
C LEU A 52 6.39 2.54 5.30
N ALA A 53 5.41 3.43 5.19
CA ALA A 53 4.90 4.20 6.32
C ALA A 53 3.38 4.20 6.34
N ILE A 54 2.81 4.34 7.53
CA ILE A 54 1.38 4.57 7.72
C ILE A 54 1.21 5.75 8.70
N LEU A 55 0.32 6.66 8.34
CA LEU A 55 -0.12 7.77 9.17
C LEU A 55 -1.60 7.57 9.52
N SER A 56 -1.97 7.70 10.78
CA SER A 56 -3.34 7.52 11.28
C SER A 56 -3.79 8.72 12.12
N LYS A 57 -5.06 9.09 12.01
CA LYS A 57 -5.71 10.04 12.93
C LYS A 57 -6.05 9.43 14.27
N LYS A 58 -6.22 8.11 14.32
CA LYS A 58 -6.44 7.35 15.54
C LYS A 58 -5.11 6.75 16.03
N GLU A 59 -5.01 6.47 17.32
CA GLU A 59 -3.83 5.87 17.93
C GLU A 59 -3.50 4.52 17.28
N ILE A 60 -2.20 4.28 17.08
CA ILE A 60 -1.68 2.98 16.63
C ILE A 60 -1.50 2.11 17.88
N LEU A 61 -2.36 1.10 18.02
CA LEU A 61 -2.36 0.19 19.17
C LEU A 61 -1.35 -0.94 18.99
N GLU A 62 -1.21 -1.45 17.76
CA GLU A 62 -0.27 -2.51 17.42
C GLU A 62 0.36 -2.23 16.05
N THR A 63 1.57 -2.78 15.85
CA THR A 63 2.23 -2.84 14.53
C THR A 63 2.48 -4.28 14.14
N ASP A 64 2.37 -4.59 12.85
CA ASP A 64 2.64 -5.90 12.28
C ASP A 64 3.63 -5.78 11.12
N THR A 65 4.50 -6.77 10.95
CA THR A 65 5.47 -6.82 9.86
C THR A 65 5.49 -8.21 9.25
N VAL A 66 5.15 -8.30 7.97
CA VAL A 66 5.15 -9.56 7.24
C VAL A 66 6.26 -9.56 6.18
N LEU A 67 7.21 -10.47 6.29
CA LEU A 67 8.18 -10.74 5.21
C LEU A 67 7.46 -11.53 4.12
N VAL A 68 7.31 -10.93 2.95
CA VAL A 68 6.61 -11.54 1.81
C VAL A 68 7.54 -12.04 0.71
N SER A 69 8.77 -11.51 0.61
CA SER A 69 9.78 -12.04 -0.29
C SER A 69 10.47 -13.29 0.27
N CYS A 70 10.98 -14.15 -0.62
CA CYS A 70 11.82 -15.28 -0.23
C CYS A 70 13.20 -14.83 0.32
N ILE A 71 13.58 -13.58 0.09
CA ILE A 71 14.83 -12.96 0.54
C ILE A 71 14.52 -12.00 1.69
N ASN A 72 15.38 -12.01 2.72
CA ASN A 72 15.38 -11.03 3.81
C ASN A 72 16.78 -10.43 3.96
N ASP A 73 17.18 -9.65 2.98
CA ASP A 73 18.47 -8.96 2.96
C ASP A 73 18.24 -7.48 2.65
N TYR A 74 18.67 -6.61 3.56
CA TYR A 74 18.49 -5.17 3.42
C TYR A 74 19.16 -4.58 2.17
N ASN A 75 20.25 -5.19 1.70
CA ASN A 75 20.96 -4.76 0.50
C ASN A 75 20.44 -5.41 -0.79
N ASN A 76 19.41 -6.24 -0.71
CA ASN A 76 18.82 -6.87 -1.87
C ASN A 76 17.53 -6.14 -2.29
N TRP A 77 17.50 -5.62 -3.51
CA TRP A 77 16.39 -4.84 -4.06
C TRP A 77 15.06 -5.64 -4.17
N LYS A 78 15.13 -7.00 -4.18
CA LYS A 78 13.96 -7.88 -4.18
C LYS A 78 13.34 -8.10 -2.80
N THR A 79 13.97 -7.65 -1.72
CA THR A 79 13.39 -7.76 -0.39
C THR A 79 12.09 -6.98 -0.31
N ARG A 80 11.02 -7.66 0.12
CA ARG A 80 9.68 -7.12 0.30
C ARG A 80 9.15 -7.45 1.68
N LYS A 81 8.67 -6.43 2.37
CA LYS A 81 7.96 -6.55 3.65
C LYS A 81 6.71 -5.69 3.59
N ILE A 82 5.71 -6.08 4.35
CA ILE A 82 4.44 -5.38 4.47
C ILE A 82 4.36 -4.81 5.88
N LEU A 83 3.93 -3.58 6.00
CA LEU A 83 3.72 -2.89 7.26
C LEU A 83 2.24 -2.86 7.58
N GLY A 84 1.86 -3.37 8.74
CA GLY A 84 0.50 -3.31 9.28
C GLY A 84 0.41 -2.47 10.54
N ILE A 85 -0.74 -1.86 10.77
CA ILE A 85 -1.13 -1.24 12.04
C ILE A 85 -2.53 -1.71 12.44
N TYR A 86 -2.78 -1.84 13.74
CA TYR A 86 -4.12 -1.95 14.30
C TYR A 86 -4.50 -0.61 14.93
N SER A 87 -5.60 -0.03 14.45
CA SER A 87 -6.05 1.29 14.86
C SER A 87 -7.57 1.42 14.67
N GLY A 88 -8.29 1.82 15.71
CA GLY A 88 -9.74 2.00 15.64
C GLY A 88 -10.52 0.75 15.24
N ASP A 89 -10.14 -0.40 15.78
CA ASP A 89 -10.76 -1.71 15.59
C ASP A 89 -10.60 -2.31 14.18
N GLU A 90 -9.63 -1.82 13.41
CA GLU A 90 -9.33 -2.26 12.05
C GLU A 90 -7.83 -2.43 11.83
N TRP A 91 -7.47 -3.35 10.94
CA TRP A 91 -6.11 -3.54 10.46
C TRP A 91 -5.89 -2.82 9.14
N PHE A 92 -4.83 -2.03 9.06
CA PHE A 92 -4.41 -1.33 7.84
C PHE A 92 -3.00 -1.75 7.46
N TYR A 93 -2.85 -2.31 6.27
CA TYR A 93 -1.57 -2.76 5.74
C TYR A 93 -1.13 -1.92 4.55
N SER A 94 0.06 -1.34 4.63
CA SER A 94 0.75 -0.74 3.48
C SER A 94 1.50 -1.82 2.72
N VAL A 95 1.23 -1.96 1.43
CA VAL A 95 1.63 -3.08 0.58
C VAL A 95 2.51 -2.61 -0.56
N HIS A 96 3.58 -3.35 -0.87
CA HIS A 96 4.34 -3.26 -2.10
C HIS A 96 4.83 -4.66 -2.47
N LEU A 97 4.10 -5.36 -3.33
CA LEU A 97 4.40 -6.72 -3.81
C LEU A 97 5.21 -6.69 -5.11
N GLY A 98 5.68 -7.84 -5.55
CA GLY A 98 6.39 -8.03 -6.81
C GLY A 98 5.47 -8.39 -7.96
N TRP A 99 6.07 -8.71 -9.12
CA TRP A 99 5.37 -9.03 -10.35
C TRP A 99 4.90 -10.48 -10.40
N TRP A 100 3.84 -10.72 -11.18
CA TRP A 100 3.26 -12.05 -11.39
C TRP A 100 4.29 -13.08 -11.86
N ASP A 101 5.09 -12.72 -12.84
CA ASP A 101 6.01 -13.59 -13.56
C ASP A 101 7.47 -13.52 -13.09
N ASP A 102 7.75 -12.98 -11.87
CA ASP A 102 9.11 -13.04 -11.32
C ASP A 102 9.52 -14.51 -11.11
N LYS A 103 10.56 -14.94 -11.85
CA LYS A 103 11.02 -16.34 -11.86
C LYS A 103 11.58 -16.81 -10.51
N SER A 104 12.06 -15.89 -9.71
CA SER A 104 12.72 -16.21 -8.42
C SER A 104 11.79 -16.12 -7.23
N ASP A 105 10.77 -15.27 -7.31
CA ASP A 105 9.82 -15.01 -6.23
C ASP A 105 8.51 -14.46 -6.80
N PRO A 106 7.71 -15.31 -7.49
CA PRO A 106 6.50 -14.89 -8.16
C PRO A 106 5.47 -14.31 -7.19
N PHE A 107 4.60 -13.44 -7.69
CA PHE A 107 3.54 -12.81 -6.91
C PHE A 107 2.71 -13.82 -6.11
N SER A 108 2.37 -14.97 -6.70
CA SER A 108 1.58 -16.03 -6.04
C SER A 108 2.20 -16.50 -4.72
N ASP A 109 3.52 -16.60 -4.67
CA ASP A 109 4.25 -17.01 -3.47
C ASP A 109 4.28 -15.88 -2.43
N GLN A 110 4.48 -14.64 -2.88
CA GLN A 110 4.42 -13.45 -2.02
C GLN A 110 3.01 -13.27 -1.43
N TRP A 111 1.97 -13.45 -2.24
CA TRP A 111 0.57 -13.43 -1.80
C TRP A 111 0.29 -14.52 -0.76
N SER A 112 0.78 -15.74 -0.99
CA SER A 112 0.64 -16.83 -0.01
C SER A 112 1.29 -16.51 1.34
N ARG A 113 2.46 -15.86 1.33
CA ARG A 113 3.14 -15.42 2.57
C ARG A 113 2.41 -14.27 3.25
N LEU A 114 1.78 -13.37 2.50
CA LEU A 114 0.97 -12.28 3.05
C LEU A 114 -0.37 -12.80 3.60
N SER A 115 -1.10 -13.60 2.83
CA SER A 115 -2.46 -14.03 3.19
C SER A 115 -2.50 -14.95 4.41
N LYS A 116 -1.46 -15.78 4.62
CA LYS A 116 -1.39 -16.73 5.73
C LYS A 116 -1.51 -16.07 7.12
N PRO A 117 -0.73 -15.05 7.50
CA PRO A 117 -0.86 -14.38 8.79
C PRO A 117 -2.13 -13.52 8.91
N LEU A 118 -2.83 -13.26 7.79
CA LEU A 118 -4.10 -12.53 7.80
C LEU A 118 -5.32 -13.44 7.96
N THR A 119 -5.13 -14.77 7.89
CA THR A 119 -6.21 -15.74 8.09
C THR A 119 -6.86 -15.55 9.46
N GLY A 120 -8.18 -15.33 9.47
CA GLY A 120 -8.95 -15.11 10.69
C GLY A 120 -8.89 -13.67 11.25
N LYS A 121 -8.11 -12.77 10.67
CA LYS A 121 -8.21 -11.33 10.97
C LYS A 121 -9.43 -10.76 10.25
N GLU A 122 -10.24 -10.02 10.97
CA GLU A 122 -11.40 -9.29 10.44
C GLU A 122 -11.07 -7.80 10.29
N ASN A 123 -11.84 -7.10 9.47
CA ASN A 123 -11.71 -5.66 9.25
C ASN A 123 -10.30 -5.28 8.77
N VAL A 124 -9.84 -5.95 7.72
CA VAL A 124 -8.50 -5.74 7.16
C VAL A 124 -8.57 -4.93 5.87
N TRP A 125 -7.67 -3.95 5.77
CA TRP A 125 -7.42 -3.14 4.59
C TRP A 125 -6.01 -3.39 4.08
N LEU A 126 -5.85 -3.74 2.79
CA LEU A 126 -4.56 -3.85 2.11
C LEU A 126 -4.46 -2.70 1.09
N MET A 127 -3.46 -1.84 1.22
CA MET A 127 -3.36 -0.60 0.47
C MET A 127 -1.97 -0.44 -0.13
N GLY A 128 -1.87 -0.16 -1.41
CA GLY A 128 -0.61 0.16 -2.08
C GLY A 128 -0.42 -0.49 -3.43
N ASP A 129 0.84 -0.65 -3.82
CA ASP A 129 1.26 -1.21 -5.10
C ASP A 129 1.30 -2.75 -5.05
N PHE A 130 0.47 -3.37 -5.86
CA PHE A 130 0.43 -4.84 -5.99
C PHE A 130 1.19 -5.34 -7.22
N ASN A 131 1.71 -4.45 -8.07
CA ASN A 131 2.44 -4.81 -9.29
C ASN A 131 1.71 -5.85 -10.18
N ASN A 132 0.39 -5.84 -10.15
CA ASN A 132 -0.47 -6.69 -10.98
C ASN A 132 -1.64 -5.87 -11.50
N CYS A 133 -1.76 -5.81 -12.82
CA CYS A 133 -2.74 -4.96 -13.49
C CYS A 133 -4.16 -5.55 -13.37
N ALA A 134 -5.15 -4.72 -13.03
CA ALA A 134 -6.55 -5.15 -12.91
C ALA A 134 -7.13 -5.69 -14.21
N GLU A 135 -6.65 -5.18 -15.33
CA GLU A 135 -7.10 -5.54 -16.68
C GLU A 135 -6.49 -6.87 -17.19
N ILE A 136 -5.38 -7.34 -16.57
CA ILE A 136 -4.77 -8.61 -16.93
C ILE A 136 -5.41 -9.73 -16.11
N ARG A 137 -6.15 -10.61 -16.80
CA ARG A 137 -6.94 -11.67 -16.17
C ARG A 137 -6.10 -12.94 -15.93
N ASN A 138 -6.54 -13.75 -14.93
CA ASN A 138 -5.89 -14.99 -14.48
C ASN A 138 -4.49 -14.79 -13.87
N GLU A 139 -4.18 -13.56 -13.42
CA GLU A 139 -2.97 -13.21 -12.70
C GLU A 139 -3.28 -12.72 -11.28
N GLY A 140 -2.42 -11.90 -10.70
CA GLY A 140 -2.47 -11.51 -9.30
C GLY A 140 -3.77 -10.81 -8.88
N TYR A 141 -4.36 -9.99 -9.75
CA TYR A 141 -5.66 -9.37 -9.47
C TYR A 141 -6.75 -10.43 -9.22
N ASP A 142 -6.87 -11.39 -10.13
CA ASP A 142 -7.86 -12.47 -9.98
C ASP A 142 -7.54 -13.39 -8.81
N LEU A 143 -6.25 -13.64 -8.53
CA LEU A 143 -5.83 -14.45 -7.38
C LEU A 143 -6.30 -13.83 -6.07
N ILE A 144 -6.12 -12.51 -5.87
CA ILE A 144 -6.56 -11.79 -4.68
C ILE A 144 -8.09 -11.87 -4.56
N LYS A 145 -8.80 -11.53 -5.63
CA LYS A 145 -10.26 -11.53 -5.68
C LYS A 145 -10.84 -12.90 -5.37
N ASN A 146 -10.29 -13.96 -5.96
CA ASN A 146 -10.70 -15.34 -5.73
C ASN A 146 -10.35 -15.86 -4.31
N SER A 147 -9.45 -15.16 -3.61
CA SER A 147 -9.12 -15.44 -2.20
C SER A 147 -10.09 -14.77 -1.21
N GLY A 148 -11.18 -14.16 -1.70
CA GLY A 148 -12.24 -13.58 -0.87
C GLY A 148 -12.07 -12.10 -0.55
N TRP A 149 -11.12 -11.41 -1.16
CA TRP A 149 -10.93 -9.97 -1.00
C TRP A 149 -11.79 -9.18 -1.98
N GLN A 150 -12.28 -8.03 -1.52
CA GLN A 150 -13.08 -7.10 -2.31
C GLN A 150 -12.23 -5.91 -2.74
N ASP A 151 -12.19 -5.64 -4.04
CA ASP A 151 -11.61 -4.42 -4.58
C ASP A 151 -12.55 -3.24 -4.32
N THR A 152 -12.07 -2.27 -3.55
CA THR A 152 -12.88 -1.08 -3.19
C THR A 152 -13.28 -0.27 -4.41
N PHE A 153 -12.50 -0.31 -5.50
CA PHE A 153 -12.88 0.33 -6.76
C PHE A 153 -14.11 -0.35 -7.39
N GLU A 154 -14.20 -1.67 -7.37
CA GLU A 154 -15.36 -2.37 -7.96
C GLU A 154 -16.64 -2.09 -7.17
N ILE A 155 -16.57 -2.10 -5.83
CA ILE A 155 -17.75 -1.97 -4.96
C ILE A 155 -18.13 -0.51 -4.66
N ALA A 156 -17.32 0.48 -5.06
CA ALA A 156 -17.60 1.90 -4.87
C ALA A 156 -18.85 2.33 -5.65
N ARG A 157 -19.68 3.16 -5.01
CA ARG A 157 -20.84 3.78 -5.63
C ARG A 157 -20.44 4.80 -6.70
N GLU A 158 -19.46 5.64 -6.38
CA GLU A 158 -18.89 6.64 -7.29
C GLU A 158 -17.40 6.35 -7.49
N LYS A 159 -16.96 6.45 -8.74
CA LYS A 159 -15.56 6.19 -9.10
C LYS A 159 -15.15 6.97 -10.34
N ASP A 160 -13.87 7.25 -10.45
CA ASP A 160 -13.24 7.78 -11.67
C ASP A 160 -12.76 6.65 -12.60
N ASP A 161 -11.73 6.91 -13.42
CA ASP A 161 -11.15 5.90 -14.33
C ASP A 161 -10.27 4.85 -13.63
N GLY A 162 -9.85 5.10 -12.40
CA GLY A 162 -9.05 4.19 -11.58
C GLY A 162 -7.60 4.04 -12.02
N ILE A 163 -7.13 4.79 -13.00
CA ILE A 163 -5.77 4.68 -13.52
C ILE A 163 -4.78 5.22 -12.51
N THR A 164 -3.92 4.35 -11.98
CA THR A 164 -2.92 4.71 -10.98
C THR A 164 -1.53 4.95 -11.56
N VAL A 165 -1.29 4.52 -12.81
CA VAL A 165 -0.07 4.77 -13.57
C VAL A 165 -0.44 5.23 -14.98
N GLY A 166 -0.18 6.49 -15.29
CA GLY A 166 -0.61 7.11 -16.56
C GLY A 166 0.36 6.88 -17.74
N THR A 167 1.55 6.35 -17.48
CA THR A 167 2.58 6.12 -18.50
C THR A 167 3.26 4.77 -18.26
N VAL A 168 4.03 4.30 -19.25
CA VAL A 168 4.81 3.08 -19.07
C VAL A 168 5.95 3.33 -18.10
N ILE A 169 6.00 2.57 -17.02
CA ILE A 169 7.03 2.61 -15.96
C ILE A 169 8.00 1.42 -16.07
N ASP A 170 9.10 1.46 -15.34
CA ASP A 170 10.06 0.36 -15.28
C ASP A 170 9.41 -0.93 -14.79
N GLY A 171 9.73 -2.05 -15.44
CA GLY A 171 9.13 -3.37 -15.18
C GLY A 171 7.86 -3.66 -15.99
N TRP A 172 7.29 -2.68 -16.70
CA TRP A 172 6.05 -2.82 -17.46
C TRP A 172 6.21 -2.58 -18.97
N LYS A 173 7.41 -2.18 -19.44
CA LYS A 173 7.69 -1.78 -20.84
C LYS A 173 7.32 -2.83 -21.88
N ASP A 174 7.43 -4.11 -21.52
CA ASP A 174 7.18 -5.26 -22.44
C ASP A 174 5.82 -5.92 -22.22
N LYS A 175 5.03 -5.46 -21.26
CA LYS A 175 3.79 -6.14 -20.81
C LYS A 175 2.52 -5.46 -21.26
N ILE A 176 2.56 -4.16 -21.54
CA ILE A 176 1.40 -3.35 -21.88
C ILE A 176 1.59 -2.69 -23.23
N THR A 177 0.65 -3.00 -24.13
CA THR A 177 0.54 -2.37 -25.45
C THR A 177 -0.45 -1.21 -25.46
N ASP A 178 -1.29 -1.08 -24.41
CA ASP A 178 -2.29 -0.02 -24.31
C ASP A 178 -1.69 1.21 -23.62
N THR A 179 -1.79 2.35 -24.30
CA THR A 179 -1.28 3.65 -23.83
C THR A 179 -2.20 4.37 -22.85
N ASN A 180 -3.33 3.76 -22.48
CA ASN A 180 -4.35 4.39 -21.64
C ASN A 180 -4.03 4.40 -20.14
N GLY A 181 -2.89 3.82 -19.74
CA GLY A 181 -2.47 3.69 -18.35
C GLY A 181 -2.89 2.36 -17.71
N MET A 182 -2.55 2.18 -16.43
CA MET A 182 -2.75 0.93 -15.68
C MET A 182 -3.33 1.20 -14.32
N ARG A 183 -4.05 0.22 -13.76
CA ARG A 183 -4.45 0.17 -12.37
C ARG A 183 -3.71 -0.98 -11.68
N ILE A 184 -2.65 -0.66 -10.93
CA ILE A 184 -1.81 -1.60 -10.18
C ILE A 184 -1.71 -1.26 -8.69
N ASP A 185 -2.17 -0.08 -8.29
CA ASP A 185 -2.32 0.33 -6.90
C ASP A 185 -3.79 0.16 -6.49
N PHE A 186 -4.00 -0.49 -5.35
CA PHE A 186 -5.33 -0.89 -4.88
C PHE A 186 -5.54 -0.59 -3.41
N ILE A 187 -6.82 -0.53 -3.04
CA ILE A 187 -7.28 -0.72 -1.68
C ILE A 187 -8.23 -1.91 -1.69
N TRP A 188 -7.82 -2.99 -1.02
CA TRP A 188 -8.61 -4.20 -0.83
C TRP A 188 -9.14 -4.29 0.59
N THR A 189 -10.29 -4.92 0.77
CA THR A 189 -10.83 -5.24 2.10
C THR A 189 -11.40 -6.65 2.15
N ASN A 190 -11.37 -7.27 3.33
CA ASN A 190 -12.03 -8.55 3.58
C ASN A 190 -13.37 -8.40 4.33
N SER A 191 -13.84 -7.17 4.50
CA SER A 191 -15.06 -6.86 5.25
C SER A 191 -16.14 -6.28 4.35
N GLU A 192 -17.40 -6.48 4.74
CA GLU A 192 -18.55 -5.85 4.08
C GLU A 192 -18.58 -4.35 4.40
N ASN A 193 -17.92 -3.56 3.57
CA ASN A 193 -17.88 -2.12 3.69
C ASN A 193 -18.70 -1.43 2.61
N ARG A 194 -19.36 -0.31 2.96
CA ARG A 194 -19.98 0.57 1.98
C ARG A 194 -18.97 1.62 1.54
N ILE A 195 -18.45 1.45 0.33
CA ILE A 195 -17.56 2.44 -0.29
C ILE A 195 -18.43 3.43 -1.05
N GLU A 196 -18.49 4.67 -0.56
CA GLU A 196 -19.25 5.74 -1.24
C GLU A 196 -18.50 6.22 -2.48
N ARG A 197 -17.19 6.41 -2.36
CA ARG A 197 -16.36 6.93 -3.45
C ARG A 197 -14.96 6.35 -3.45
N THR A 198 -14.42 6.15 -4.63
CA THR A 198 -13.00 5.93 -4.88
C THR A 198 -12.49 6.92 -5.94
N ASN A 199 -11.32 7.49 -5.72
CA ASN A 199 -10.72 8.46 -6.63
C ASN A 199 -9.21 8.23 -6.72
N VAL A 200 -8.67 8.46 -7.90
CA VAL A 200 -7.24 8.62 -8.11
C VAL A 200 -6.87 10.09 -7.87
N ILE A 201 -5.87 10.31 -7.01
CA ILE A 201 -5.40 11.66 -6.62
C ILE A 201 -3.95 11.86 -7.05
N PHE A 202 -3.50 13.11 -7.16
CA PHE A 202 -2.17 13.48 -7.65
C PHE A 202 -1.89 13.03 -9.09
N ASN A 203 -2.94 12.96 -9.92
CA ASN A 203 -2.90 12.55 -11.32
C ASN A 203 -2.87 13.72 -12.32
N GLY A 204 -2.68 14.94 -11.85
CA GLY A 204 -2.65 16.16 -12.67
C GLY A 204 -4.03 16.75 -13.00
N LYS A 205 -5.15 16.12 -12.59
CA LYS A 205 -6.51 16.64 -12.81
C LYS A 205 -6.91 17.67 -11.75
N ASN A 206 -6.77 17.33 -10.47
CA ASN A 206 -7.13 18.19 -9.34
C ASN A 206 -5.91 18.64 -8.55
N GLU A 207 -4.91 17.77 -8.42
CA GLU A 207 -3.65 18.02 -7.74
C GLU A 207 -2.46 17.75 -8.68
N PRO A 208 -1.30 18.39 -8.43
CA PRO A 208 -0.10 18.17 -9.24
C PRO A 208 0.36 16.69 -9.18
N VAL A 209 0.92 16.20 -10.28
CA VAL A 209 1.62 14.91 -10.30
C VAL A 209 2.88 15.01 -9.44
N ILE A 210 3.04 14.12 -8.48
CA ILE A 210 4.16 14.10 -7.53
C ILE A 210 4.98 12.81 -7.58
N SER A 211 4.52 11.82 -8.34
CA SER A 211 5.15 10.50 -8.50
C SER A 211 4.75 9.90 -9.85
N ASP A 212 5.44 8.88 -10.31
CA ASP A 212 5.07 8.03 -11.44
C ASP A 212 3.88 7.10 -11.12
N HIS A 213 3.58 6.88 -9.84
CA HIS A 213 2.31 6.33 -9.36
C HIS A 213 1.43 7.42 -8.78
N TYR A 214 0.13 7.33 -9.07
CA TYR A 214 -0.89 8.22 -8.48
C TYR A 214 -1.44 7.62 -7.19
N GLY A 215 -1.93 8.47 -6.30
CA GLY A 215 -2.54 8.03 -5.05
C GLY A 215 -3.95 7.48 -5.26
N VAL A 216 -4.36 6.52 -4.43
CA VAL A 216 -5.75 6.02 -4.37
C VAL A 216 -6.40 6.51 -3.08
N MET A 217 -7.58 7.08 -3.19
CA MET A 217 -8.37 7.55 -2.04
C MET A 217 -9.77 6.93 -2.06
N ILE A 218 -10.22 6.46 -0.91
CA ILE A 218 -11.60 6.00 -0.73
C ILE A 218 -12.31 6.81 0.35
N THR A 219 -13.63 6.90 0.20
CA THR A 219 -14.55 7.37 1.24
C THR A 219 -15.44 6.21 1.64
N VAL A 220 -15.31 5.79 2.89
CA VAL A 220 -16.16 4.75 3.49
C VAL A 220 -17.33 5.43 4.15
N LYS A 221 -18.57 4.94 3.93
CA LYS A 221 -19.73 5.42 4.66
C LYS A 221 -19.57 5.05 6.13
N GLY A 222 -19.52 6.04 7.00
CA GLY A 222 -19.49 5.81 8.44
C GLY A 222 -20.67 4.93 8.84
N GLY A 223 -20.40 3.78 9.44
CA GLY A 223 -21.43 3.05 10.14
C GLY A 223 -22.04 4.00 11.15
N SER A 224 -23.34 4.23 11.08
CA SER A 224 -24.07 4.91 12.16
C SER A 224 -23.80 4.08 13.41
N GLY A 225 -22.90 4.60 14.26
CA GLY A 225 -22.70 4.02 15.57
C GLY A 225 -24.06 3.90 16.26
N ALA A 226 -24.41 2.67 16.58
CA ALA A 226 -25.53 2.37 17.44
C ALA A 226 -25.17 2.71 18.88
#